data_a60fe3f39bccbb9789a825222bb0ab92
#
_entry.id   a60fe3f39bccbb9789a825222bb0ab92
#
_cell.length_a   1.000
_cell.length_b   1.000
_cell.length_c   1.000
_cell.angle_alpha   90.00
_cell.angle_beta   90.00
_cell.angle_gamma   90.00
#
_symmetry.space_group_name_H-M   'P 1'
#
loop_
_entity.id
_entity.type
_entity.pdbx_description
1 polymer ?
#
loop_
_entity_poly.entity_id
_entity_poly.type
_entity_poly.pdbx_seq_one_letter_code
_entity_poly.pdbx_strand_id
1 'polypeptide(L)'
;MEDSSHLRQHRRPPAQTKPETELAPDQQPVDLESLSPEDSKRFSRRSFLSGLSGFGAAGILAGAAPLVEASPAAEPPLVEGDSGNGELTLRVNGKEYKLRDLDPRATLLDTLRERLHMTGTKKGCDHGQCGACTVHVNGRRVNSCLSFAVMHEGDEITTIEGVGQPGNLHPMQAAFVEHDGYQCGYCTSGQIMSAVALLKEPIGPTDDDIKNAMAGNICRCGAYTNIVAAVRQVRRMRS
;
A
#
# COMPACT_ATOMS: atom_id res chain seq x y z
N MET A 1 -47.33 -8.61 47.87
CA MET A 1 -46.88 -10.00 47.67
C MET A 1 -46.24 -9.98 46.27
N GLU A 2 -45.01 -9.54 46.17
CA GLU A 2 -43.70 -10.22 46.30
C GLU A 2 -43.66 -11.49 45.45
N ASP A 3 -42.92 -11.42 44.34
CA ASP A 3 -41.93 -12.43 44.08
C ASP A 3 -40.75 -11.85 43.25
N SER A 4 -39.68 -11.66 44.02
CA SER A 4 -38.37 -11.32 43.50
C SER A 4 -37.55 -12.60 43.45
N SER A 5 -37.28 -13.20 42.33
CA SER A 5 -36.20 -14.18 42.26
C SER A 5 -35.74 -14.47 40.85
N HIS A 6 -34.42 -14.43 40.75
CA HIS A 6 -33.48 -15.04 39.80
C HIS A 6 -32.87 -14.17 38.70
N LEU A 7 -32.06 -13.19 39.15
CA LEU A 7 -30.89 -12.78 38.39
C LEU A 7 -29.81 -13.89 38.50
N ARG A 8 -29.77 -14.79 37.52
CA ARG A 8 -28.63 -15.71 37.33
C ARG A 8 -27.44 -14.92 36.80
N GLN A 9 -26.47 -14.67 37.66
CA GLN A 9 -25.15 -14.20 37.30
C GLN A 9 -24.45 -15.29 36.50
N HIS A 10 -24.35 -15.16 35.16
CA HIS A 10 -23.44 -15.94 34.35
C HIS A 10 -21.99 -15.49 34.63
N ARG A 11 -21.34 -16.17 35.58
CA ARG A 11 -19.89 -16.08 35.76
C ARG A 11 -19.23 -16.63 34.51
N ARG A 12 -18.41 -15.79 33.83
CA ARG A 12 -17.50 -16.24 32.76
C ARG A 12 -16.51 -17.22 33.40
N PRO A 13 -16.21 -18.35 32.73
CA PRO A 13 -15.11 -19.22 33.15
C PRO A 13 -13.78 -18.46 33.03
N PRO A 14 -12.79 -18.78 33.91
CA PRO A 14 -11.48 -18.16 33.87
C PRO A 14 -10.82 -18.44 32.49
N ALA A 15 -10.16 -17.42 31.93
CA ALA A 15 -9.41 -17.54 30.70
C ALA A 15 -8.33 -18.62 30.87
N GLN A 16 -8.37 -19.65 30.02
CA GLN A 16 -7.31 -20.62 29.93
C GLN A 16 -6.08 -19.91 29.36
N THR A 17 -5.04 -19.78 30.16
CA THR A 17 -3.72 -19.36 29.71
C THR A 17 -3.19 -20.41 28.73
N LYS A 18 -2.97 -20.00 27.48
CA LYS A 18 -2.24 -20.82 26.51
C LYS A 18 -0.83 -21.10 27.07
N PRO A 19 -0.28 -22.30 26.88
CA PRO A 19 1.12 -22.55 27.25
C PRO A 19 2.00 -21.56 26.45
N GLU A 20 2.91 -20.89 27.14
CA GLU A 20 3.95 -20.07 26.53
C GLU A 20 4.78 -20.96 25.62
N THR A 21 4.73 -20.71 24.34
CA THR A 21 5.60 -21.36 23.37
C THR A 21 7.00 -20.83 23.60
N GLU A 22 7.90 -21.69 24.10
CA GLU A 22 9.31 -21.35 24.28
C GLU A 22 9.89 -20.88 22.94
N LEU A 23 10.30 -19.60 22.87
CA LEU A 23 10.92 -19.02 21.68
C LEU A 23 12.30 -19.65 21.46
N ALA A 24 12.61 -19.96 20.21
CA ALA A 24 13.94 -20.44 19.84
C ALA A 24 15.03 -19.45 20.28
N PRO A 25 16.27 -19.92 20.59
CA PRO A 25 17.33 -19.07 21.18
C PRO A 25 17.69 -17.82 20.37
N ASP A 26 17.41 -17.82 19.08
CA ASP A 26 17.63 -16.71 18.14
C ASP A 26 16.48 -15.68 18.13
N GLN A 27 15.36 -15.98 18.80
CA GLN A 27 14.16 -15.13 18.88
C GLN A 27 13.94 -14.50 20.27
N GLN A 28 14.86 -14.72 21.20
CA GLN A 28 14.76 -14.11 22.51
C GLN A 28 15.06 -12.61 22.42
N PRO A 29 14.26 -11.74 23.07
CA PRO A 29 14.55 -10.31 23.11
C PRO A 29 15.91 -10.10 23.79
N VAL A 30 16.80 -9.37 23.13
CA VAL A 30 18.09 -8.98 23.69
C VAL A 30 17.84 -8.04 24.87
N ASP A 31 18.26 -8.48 26.07
CA ASP A 31 18.19 -7.64 27.26
C ASP A 31 19.25 -6.55 27.18
N LEU A 32 18.80 -5.33 26.89
CA LEU A 32 19.66 -4.16 26.72
C LEU A 32 20.34 -3.69 28.02
N GLU A 33 19.83 -4.12 29.19
CA GLU A 33 20.42 -3.81 30.49
C GLU A 33 21.63 -4.71 30.82
N SER A 34 21.75 -5.85 30.14
CA SER A 34 22.87 -6.79 30.33
C SER A 34 24.12 -6.44 29.50
N LEU A 35 24.06 -5.46 28.62
CA LEU A 35 25.22 -5.05 27.81
C LEU A 35 26.24 -4.30 28.66
N SER A 36 27.49 -4.79 28.66
CA SER A 36 28.56 -4.13 29.38
C SER A 36 28.87 -2.76 28.76
N PRO A 37 29.43 -1.79 29.54
CA PRO A 37 29.79 -0.47 29.00
C PRO A 37 30.83 -0.54 27.86
N GLU A 38 31.51 -1.66 27.67
CA GLU A 38 32.44 -1.90 26.58
C GLU A 38 31.73 -2.30 25.27
N ASP A 39 30.62 -3.01 25.34
CA ASP A 39 29.82 -3.40 24.17
C ASP A 39 29.13 -2.22 23.52
N SER A 40 28.72 -1.23 24.32
CA SER A 40 28.10 -0.01 23.81
C SER A 40 29.07 0.88 22.99
N LYS A 41 30.37 0.79 23.24
CA LYS A 41 31.42 1.55 22.50
C LYS A 41 31.69 0.92 21.12
N ARG A 42 31.42 -0.36 20.90
CA ARG A 42 31.64 -1.03 19.62
C ARG A 42 30.69 -0.59 18.51
N PHE A 43 29.52 -0.07 18.84
CA PHE A 43 28.47 0.34 17.89
C PHE A 43 28.32 1.86 17.76
N SER A 44 29.28 2.66 18.21
CA SER A 44 29.21 4.11 18.03
C SER A 44 29.51 4.48 16.57
N ARG A 45 28.79 5.49 16.03
CA ARG A 45 29.04 6.03 14.68
C ARG A 45 30.51 6.45 14.49
N ARG A 46 31.18 6.83 15.58
CA ARG A 46 32.59 7.25 15.59
C ARG A 46 33.53 6.05 15.40
N SER A 47 33.23 4.90 16.01
CA SER A 47 34.01 3.67 15.85
C SER A 47 33.85 3.07 14.45
N PHE A 48 32.68 3.22 13.83
CA PHE A 48 32.46 2.80 12.44
C PHE A 48 33.30 3.62 11.46
N LEU A 49 33.37 4.96 11.64
CA LEU A 49 34.10 5.83 10.75
C LEU A 49 35.63 5.73 10.96
N SER A 50 36.12 5.46 12.18
CA SER A 50 37.56 5.25 12.43
C SER A 50 38.04 3.87 11.92
N GLY A 51 37.16 2.87 11.80
CA GLY A 51 37.51 1.56 11.21
C GLY A 51 37.77 1.62 9.70
N LEU A 52 37.15 2.59 9.01
CA LEU A 52 37.33 2.79 7.57
C LEU A 52 38.62 3.49 7.18
N SER A 53 39.26 4.21 8.09
CA SER A 53 40.53 4.94 7.84
C SER A 53 41.79 4.09 8.01
N GLY A 54 41.67 2.84 8.49
CA GLY A 54 42.78 1.92 8.72
C GLY A 54 43.24 1.06 7.53
N PHE A 55 42.50 1.04 6.44
CA PHE A 55 42.79 0.20 5.26
C PHE A 55 43.56 0.91 4.13
N GLY A 56 44.06 2.11 4.35
CA GLY A 56 44.55 2.99 3.29
C GLY A 56 46.08 3.23 3.22
N ALA A 57 46.95 2.48 3.89
CA ALA A 57 48.36 2.84 3.85
C ALA A 57 49.42 1.70 3.83
N ALA A 58 49.09 0.47 3.57
CA ALA A 58 50.10 -0.60 3.54
C ALA A 58 49.83 -1.64 2.43
N GLY A 59 49.88 -1.24 1.16
CA GLY A 59 49.64 -2.19 0.11
C GLY A 59 49.83 -1.70 -1.33
N ILE A 60 50.56 -0.65 -1.57
CA ILE A 60 50.90 -0.18 -2.91
C ILE A 60 52.40 -0.13 -3.11
N LEU A 61 53.01 -1.31 -3.22
CA LEU A 61 54.35 -1.49 -3.82
C LEU A 61 54.45 -2.96 -4.27
N ALA A 62 53.85 -3.31 -5.40
CA ALA A 62 54.35 -4.37 -6.32
C ALA A 62 53.25 -4.63 -7.40
N GLY A 63 53.55 -4.29 -8.62
CA GLY A 63 52.78 -4.73 -9.78
C GLY A 63 52.10 -3.57 -10.52
N ALA A 64 52.89 -2.87 -11.34
CA ALA A 64 52.36 -2.04 -12.41
C ALA A 64 51.65 -2.98 -13.43
N ALA A 65 50.41 -3.29 -13.19
CA ALA A 65 49.56 -3.76 -14.26
C ALA A 65 49.28 -2.60 -15.21
N PRO A 66 49.35 -2.79 -16.54
CA PRO A 66 49.05 -1.70 -17.47
C PRO A 66 47.60 -1.25 -17.19
N LEU A 67 47.43 0.07 -16.98
CA LEU A 67 46.14 0.72 -16.96
C LEU A 67 45.50 0.37 -18.32
N VAL A 68 44.59 -0.56 -18.35
CA VAL A 68 43.67 -0.70 -19.46
C VAL A 68 42.85 0.60 -19.42
N GLU A 69 43.19 1.51 -20.34
CA GLU A 69 42.31 2.64 -20.60
C GLU A 69 40.96 2.05 -20.94
N ALA A 70 40.01 2.20 -20.03
CA ALA A 70 38.61 1.90 -20.30
C ALA A 70 38.23 2.82 -21.48
N SER A 71 38.21 2.25 -22.67
CA SER A 71 37.59 2.91 -23.81
C SER A 71 36.25 3.40 -23.36
N PRO A 72 35.87 4.67 -23.56
CA PRO A 72 34.54 5.13 -23.18
C PRO A 72 33.58 4.17 -23.84
N ALA A 73 32.80 3.46 -23.03
CA ALA A 73 31.74 2.60 -23.54
C ALA A 73 30.93 3.49 -24.47
N ALA A 74 30.88 3.13 -25.76
CA ALA A 74 30.06 3.84 -26.70
C ALA A 74 28.66 3.90 -26.08
N GLU A 75 28.19 5.10 -25.77
CA GLU A 75 26.81 5.28 -25.31
C GLU A 75 25.96 4.52 -26.32
N PRO A 76 25.07 3.61 -25.87
CA PRO A 76 24.18 2.94 -26.77
C PRO A 76 23.48 4.05 -27.58
N PRO A 77 23.36 3.92 -28.91
CA PRO A 77 22.69 4.94 -29.68
C PRO A 77 21.39 5.21 -29.01
N LEU A 78 21.16 6.49 -28.66
CA LEU A 78 19.83 6.93 -28.23
C LEU A 78 18.94 6.41 -29.34
N VAL A 79 18.19 5.34 -29.07
CA VAL A 79 17.07 4.97 -29.90
C VAL A 79 16.20 6.22 -29.77
N GLU A 80 16.29 7.08 -30.81
CA GLU A 80 15.24 8.05 -31.06
C GLU A 80 14.01 7.18 -31.20
N GLY A 81 13.39 6.88 -30.04
CA GLY A 81 12.10 6.23 -30.01
C GLY A 81 11.27 7.13 -30.88
N ASP A 82 10.85 6.58 -32.02
CA ASP A 82 9.75 7.16 -32.76
C ASP A 82 8.75 7.56 -31.64
N SER A 83 8.75 8.86 -31.35
CA SER A 83 7.68 9.48 -30.58
C SER A 83 6.49 9.40 -31.53
N GLY A 84 6.14 8.15 -31.79
CA GLY A 84 5.00 7.81 -32.61
C GLY A 84 3.89 8.62 -31.98
N ASN A 85 3.32 9.47 -32.80
CA ASN A 85 2.18 10.32 -32.54
C ASN A 85 0.98 9.43 -32.16
N GLY A 86 1.24 8.48 -31.23
CA GLY A 86 0.32 7.48 -30.74
C GLY A 86 -0.74 8.17 -29.89
N GLU A 87 -1.93 8.23 -30.42
CA GLU A 87 -3.11 8.57 -29.63
C GLU A 87 -3.44 7.36 -28.76
N LEU A 88 -3.38 7.50 -27.44
CA LEU A 88 -3.84 6.49 -26.47
C LEU A 88 -5.30 6.75 -26.13
N THR A 89 -6.14 5.75 -26.28
CA THR A 89 -7.55 5.83 -25.85
C THR A 89 -7.77 5.05 -24.57
N LEU A 90 -8.16 5.76 -23.50
CA LEU A 90 -8.53 5.15 -22.21
C LEU A 90 -10.04 5.27 -21.97
N ARG A 91 -10.65 4.19 -21.49
CA ARG A 91 -12.05 4.21 -21.03
C ARG A 91 -12.08 4.33 -19.50
N VAL A 92 -12.47 5.50 -19.01
CA VAL A 92 -12.49 5.78 -17.57
C VAL A 92 -13.89 6.20 -17.15
N ASN A 93 -14.46 5.49 -16.18
CA ASN A 93 -15.80 5.71 -15.66
C ASN A 93 -16.86 5.71 -16.79
N GLY A 94 -16.75 4.78 -17.75
CA GLY A 94 -17.64 4.65 -18.88
C GLY A 94 -17.47 5.70 -19.97
N LYS A 95 -16.48 6.60 -19.88
CA LYS A 95 -16.20 7.63 -20.87
C LYS A 95 -14.85 7.40 -21.54
N GLU A 96 -14.77 7.63 -22.84
CA GLU A 96 -13.52 7.55 -23.61
C GLU A 96 -12.76 8.88 -23.56
N TYR A 97 -11.45 8.76 -23.34
CA TYR A 97 -10.49 9.86 -23.32
C TYR A 97 -9.36 9.57 -24.31
N LYS A 98 -9.19 10.46 -25.29
CA LYS A 98 -8.10 10.41 -26.25
C LYS A 98 -6.95 11.27 -25.77
N LEU A 99 -5.82 10.66 -25.52
CA LEU A 99 -4.62 11.31 -25.02
C LEU A 99 -3.54 11.32 -26.11
N ARG A 100 -3.03 12.49 -26.42
CA ARG A 100 -1.92 12.68 -27.36
C ARG A 100 -0.67 13.08 -26.57
N ASP A 101 0.48 12.78 -27.12
CA ASP A 101 1.78 13.15 -26.55
C ASP A 101 1.94 12.67 -25.09
N LEU A 102 1.47 11.46 -24.78
CA LEU A 102 1.67 10.83 -23.50
C LEU A 102 3.00 10.08 -23.50
N ASP A 103 3.86 10.35 -22.51
CA ASP A 103 5.06 9.56 -22.30
C ASP A 103 4.63 8.08 -22.06
N PRO A 104 5.14 7.12 -22.85
CA PRO A 104 4.79 5.70 -22.67
C PRO A 104 5.12 5.15 -21.27
N ARG A 105 6.00 5.82 -20.53
CA ARG A 105 6.36 5.50 -19.14
C ARG A 105 5.43 6.16 -18.11
N ALA A 106 4.48 6.99 -18.55
CA ALA A 106 3.54 7.62 -17.64
C ALA A 106 2.71 6.56 -16.94
N THR A 107 2.64 6.65 -15.60
CA THR A 107 1.80 5.75 -14.81
C THR A 107 0.33 6.03 -15.07
N LEU A 108 -0.51 5.02 -14.88
CA LEU A 108 -1.96 5.21 -14.90
C LEU A 108 -2.38 6.25 -13.87
N LEU A 109 -1.75 6.26 -12.69
CA LEU A 109 -1.99 7.23 -11.64
C LEU A 109 -1.75 8.67 -12.11
N ASP A 110 -0.58 8.94 -12.68
CA ASP A 110 -0.24 10.28 -13.15
C ASP A 110 -1.13 10.70 -14.31
N THR A 111 -1.45 9.77 -15.22
CA THR A 111 -2.37 10.03 -16.32
C THR A 111 -3.76 10.42 -15.81
N LEU A 112 -4.31 9.68 -14.86
CA LEU A 112 -5.61 10.00 -14.26
C LEU A 112 -5.61 11.37 -13.58
N ARG A 113 -4.56 11.68 -12.82
CA ARG A 113 -4.49 12.90 -12.02
C ARG A 113 -4.12 14.14 -12.84
N GLU A 114 -3.04 14.03 -13.63
CA GLU A 114 -2.41 15.22 -14.25
C GLU A 114 -2.98 15.50 -15.66
N ARG A 115 -3.43 14.45 -16.37
CA ARG A 115 -3.97 14.62 -17.73
C ARG A 115 -5.51 14.62 -17.76
N LEU A 116 -6.15 13.82 -16.91
CA LEU A 116 -7.62 13.72 -16.84
C LEU A 116 -8.21 14.48 -15.65
N HIS A 117 -7.38 15.05 -14.80
CA HIS A 117 -7.77 15.84 -13.61
C HIS A 117 -8.69 15.08 -12.62
N MET A 118 -8.59 13.73 -12.60
CA MET A 118 -9.31 12.87 -11.66
C MET A 118 -8.50 12.73 -10.36
N THR A 119 -8.61 13.75 -9.50
CA THR A 119 -7.76 13.89 -8.31
C THR A 119 -8.22 13.07 -7.11
N GLY A 120 -9.34 12.36 -7.21
CA GLY A 120 -9.84 11.47 -6.16
C GLY A 120 -8.90 10.29 -5.90
N THR A 121 -8.29 9.73 -6.95
CA THR A 121 -7.22 8.75 -6.83
C THR A 121 -5.95 9.44 -6.30
N LYS A 122 -5.36 8.96 -5.20
CA LYS A 122 -4.30 9.68 -4.47
C LYS A 122 -2.90 9.09 -4.72
N LYS A 123 -1.91 9.98 -4.85
CA LYS A 123 -0.49 9.63 -4.93
C LYS A 123 0.12 9.66 -3.52
N GLY A 124 0.18 8.50 -2.85
CA GLY A 124 0.78 8.37 -1.52
C GLY A 124 2.26 8.00 -1.59
N CYS A 125 2.55 6.70 -1.74
CA CYS A 125 3.93 6.19 -1.76
C CYS A 125 4.59 6.15 -3.14
N ASP A 126 3.80 6.07 -4.21
CA ASP A 126 4.24 5.97 -5.61
C ASP A 126 5.09 4.72 -5.93
N HIS A 127 4.99 3.69 -5.10
CA HIS A 127 5.69 2.41 -5.28
C HIS A 127 4.88 1.19 -4.78
N GLY A 128 3.55 1.26 -4.86
CA GLY A 128 2.66 0.12 -4.67
C GLY A 128 2.38 -0.32 -3.23
N GLN A 129 2.89 0.38 -2.19
CA GLN A 129 2.82 -0.10 -0.81
C GLN A 129 1.59 0.40 -0.03
N CYS A 130 1.04 1.55 -0.36
CA CYS A 130 0.06 2.20 0.51
C CYS A 130 -1.40 2.03 0.06
N GLY A 131 -1.67 1.63 -1.17
CA GLY A 131 -3.01 1.43 -1.71
C GLY A 131 -3.86 2.70 -1.91
N ALA A 132 -3.33 3.91 -1.64
CA ALA A 132 -4.08 5.16 -1.82
C ALA A 132 -4.45 5.43 -3.29
N CYS A 133 -3.72 4.81 -4.23
CA CYS A 133 -3.92 4.91 -5.66
C CYS A 133 -4.77 3.78 -6.27
N THR A 134 -5.44 2.99 -5.46
CA THR A 134 -6.26 1.86 -5.94
C THR A 134 -7.37 2.35 -6.87
N VAL A 135 -7.43 1.75 -8.05
CA VAL A 135 -8.51 1.86 -9.04
C VAL A 135 -9.00 0.47 -9.42
N HIS A 136 -10.09 0.36 -10.15
CA HIS A 136 -10.47 -0.91 -10.77
C HIS A 136 -10.11 -0.89 -12.25
N VAL A 137 -9.50 -1.96 -12.72
CA VAL A 137 -9.28 -2.26 -14.14
C VAL A 137 -10.03 -3.56 -14.43
N ASN A 138 -11.00 -3.49 -15.33
CA ASN A 138 -11.89 -4.61 -15.64
C ASN A 138 -12.51 -5.24 -14.37
N GLY A 139 -12.87 -4.40 -13.40
CA GLY A 139 -13.47 -4.79 -12.14
C GLY A 139 -12.51 -5.34 -11.07
N ARG A 140 -11.21 -5.45 -11.36
CA ARG A 140 -10.17 -5.89 -10.40
C ARG A 140 -9.43 -4.69 -9.83
N ARG A 141 -9.13 -4.71 -8.53
CA ARG A 141 -8.34 -3.66 -7.88
C ARG A 141 -6.87 -3.71 -8.32
N VAL A 142 -6.34 -2.55 -8.70
CA VAL A 142 -4.98 -2.35 -9.20
C VAL A 142 -4.38 -1.11 -8.55
N ASN A 143 -3.11 -1.17 -8.18
CA ASN A 143 -2.35 -0.01 -7.75
C ASN A 143 -1.88 0.78 -8.99
N SER A 144 -2.58 1.86 -9.32
CA SER A 144 -2.34 2.63 -10.54
C SER A 144 -0.95 3.27 -10.63
N CYS A 145 -0.23 3.42 -9.53
CA CYS A 145 1.16 3.89 -9.52
C CYS A 145 2.18 2.86 -10.04
N LEU A 146 1.81 1.58 -10.13
CA LEU A 146 2.67 0.50 -10.66
C LEU A 146 2.28 0.04 -12.06
N SER A 147 1.36 0.73 -12.71
CA SER A 147 0.85 0.33 -14.02
C SER A 147 1.01 1.48 -15.01
N PHE A 148 1.56 1.22 -16.18
CA PHE A 148 1.67 2.24 -17.22
C PHE A 148 0.34 2.45 -17.93
N ALA A 149 0.01 3.70 -18.23
CA ALA A 149 -1.25 4.03 -18.87
C ALA A 149 -1.44 3.32 -20.22
N VAL A 150 -0.37 3.19 -21.01
CA VAL A 150 -0.38 2.53 -22.33
C VAL A 150 -0.75 1.05 -22.27
N MET A 151 -0.63 0.40 -21.12
CA MET A 151 -1.01 -1.01 -20.92
C MET A 151 -2.52 -1.21 -20.81
N HIS A 152 -3.28 -0.12 -20.69
CA HIS A 152 -4.71 -0.14 -20.40
C HIS A 152 -5.57 0.35 -21.58
N GLU A 153 -4.99 0.36 -22.79
CA GLU A 153 -5.80 0.63 -23.97
C GLU A 153 -6.85 -0.47 -24.14
N GLY A 154 -8.11 -0.07 -24.26
CA GLY A 154 -9.23 -1.01 -24.36
C GLY A 154 -9.75 -1.55 -23.02
N ASP A 155 -9.08 -1.31 -21.90
CA ASP A 155 -9.55 -1.68 -20.57
C ASP A 155 -10.63 -0.72 -20.05
N GLU A 156 -11.54 -1.25 -19.22
CA GLU A 156 -12.50 -0.44 -18.48
C GLU A 156 -11.92 -0.05 -17.12
N ILE A 157 -11.61 1.23 -16.95
CA ILE A 157 -11.04 1.78 -15.72
C ILE A 157 -12.14 2.46 -14.91
N THR A 158 -12.27 2.09 -13.62
CA THR A 158 -13.16 2.78 -12.69
C THR A 158 -12.33 3.41 -11.58
N THR A 159 -12.51 4.71 -11.39
CA THR A 159 -11.92 5.47 -10.28
C THR A 159 -12.97 5.75 -9.21
N ILE A 160 -12.59 6.39 -8.10
CA ILE A 160 -13.51 6.74 -7.02
C ILE A 160 -14.64 7.66 -7.50
N GLU A 161 -14.38 8.51 -8.49
CA GLU A 161 -15.37 9.39 -9.11
C GLU A 161 -16.46 8.62 -9.86
N GLY A 162 -16.18 7.38 -10.27
CA GLY A 162 -17.13 6.52 -10.98
C GLY A 162 -17.94 5.59 -10.07
N VAL A 163 -17.65 5.55 -8.76
CA VAL A 163 -18.31 4.60 -7.83
C VAL A 163 -19.67 5.11 -7.37
N GLY A 164 -19.81 6.40 -7.14
CA GLY A 164 -21.08 7.04 -6.75
C GLY A 164 -21.07 8.53 -7.05
N GLN A 165 -22.22 9.18 -6.89
CA GLN A 165 -22.41 10.59 -7.16
C GLN A 165 -22.92 11.32 -5.92
N PRO A 166 -22.71 12.64 -5.80
CA PRO A 166 -23.37 13.44 -4.76
C PRO A 166 -24.88 13.22 -4.78
N GLY A 167 -25.46 12.90 -3.62
CA GLY A 167 -26.88 12.56 -3.50
C GLY A 167 -27.27 11.10 -3.85
N ASN A 168 -26.35 10.35 -4.45
CA ASN A 168 -26.53 8.91 -4.75
C ASN A 168 -25.21 8.16 -4.50
N LEU A 169 -24.84 8.08 -3.24
CA LEU A 169 -23.59 7.41 -2.83
C LEU A 169 -23.71 5.90 -3.00
N HIS A 170 -22.63 5.28 -3.39
CA HIS A 170 -22.52 3.82 -3.30
C HIS A 170 -22.64 3.39 -1.82
N PRO A 171 -23.29 2.23 -1.50
CA PRO A 171 -23.46 1.78 -0.11
C PRO A 171 -22.15 1.78 0.71
N MET A 172 -21.02 1.47 0.08
CA MET A 172 -19.71 1.52 0.74
C MET A 172 -19.31 2.95 1.11
N GLN A 173 -19.57 3.94 0.25
CA GLN A 173 -19.30 5.35 0.56
C GLN A 173 -20.18 5.83 1.71
N ALA A 174 -21.46 5.48 1.70
CA ALA A 174 -22.39 5.81 2.78
C ALA A 174 -21.95 5.18 4.12
N ALA A 175 -21.55 3.91 4.11
CA ALA A 175 -21.06 3.24 5.30
C ALA A 175 -19.77 3.86 5.85
N PHE A 176 -18.87 4.33 5.00
CA PHE A 176 -17.67 5.06 5.43
C PHE A 176 -18.01 6.38 6.12
N VAL A 177 -19.04 7.07 5.67
CA VAL A 177 -19.57 8.28 6.34
C VAL A 177 -20.21 7.92 7.68
N GLU A 178 -21.07 6.91 7.70
CA GLU A 178 -21.81 6.49 8.90
C GLU A 178 -20.90 6.01 10.04
N HIS A 179 -19.80 5.31 9.69
CA HIS A 179 -18.85 4.76 10.67
C HIS A 179 -17.62 5.64 10.90
N ASP A 180 -17.55 6.85 10.37
CA ASP A 180 -16.35 7.67 10.42
C ASP A 180 -15.10 6.92 9.93
N GLY A 181 -15.22 6.17 8.82
CA GLY A 181 -14.17 5.32 8.26
C GLY A 181 -12.96 6.10 7.71
N TYR A 182 -12.81 7.37 8.11
CA TYR A 182 -11.73 8.27 7.69
C TYR A 182 -11.47 9.35 8.74
N GLN A 183 -10.32 10.03 8.62
CA GLN A 183 -10.00 11.26 9.36
C GLN A 183 -9.47 12.32 8.38
N CYS A 184 -8.20 12.24 7.96
CA CYS A 184 -7.65 13.19 6.98
C CYS A 184 -8.20 13.01 5.56
N GLY A 185 -8.85 11.91 5.24
CA GLY A 185 -9.44 11.63 3.93
C GLY A 185 -8.46 11.16 2.86
N TYR A 186 -7.13 11.20 3.09
CA TYR A 186 -6.16 10.95 2.03
C TYR A 186 -6.19 9.50 1.50
N CYS A 187 -6.28 8.51 2.35
CA CYS A 187 -6.36 7.10 1.95
C CYS A 187 -7.79 6.64 1.61
N THR A 188 -8.79 7.46 1.86
CA THR A 188 -10.20 7.04 1.87
C THR A 188 -10.67 6.55 0.50
N SER A 189 -10.29 7.22 -0.59
CA SER A 189 -10.62 6.77 -1.95
C SER A 189 -10.07 5.37 -2.22
N GLY A 190 -8.79 5.11 -1.92
CA GLY A 190 -8.18 3.79 -2.08
C GLY A 190 -8.81 2.74 -1.19
N GLN A 191 -9.15 3.08 0.06
CA GLN A 191 -9.85 2.17 0.98
C GLN A 191 -11.24 1.79 0.43
N ILE A 192 -12.02 2.75 -0.05
CA ILE A 192 -13.34 2.49 -0.64
C ILE A 192 -13.22 1.66 -1.90
N MET A 193 -12.28 1.98 -2.82
CA MET A 193 -12.06 1.21 -4.04
C MET A 193 -11.72 -0.25 -3.72
N SER A 194 -10.81 -0.48 -2.77
CA SER A 194 -10.47 -1.84 -2.33
C SER A 194 -11.67 -2.54 -1.71
N ALA A 195 -12.43 -1.87 -0.84
CA ALA A 195 -13.61 -2.43 -0.18
C ALA A 195 -14.74 -2.78 -1.15
N VAL A 196 -14.94 -1.99 -2.21
CA VAL A 196 -15.93 -2.27 -3.27
C VAL A 196 -15.54 -3.52 -4.09
N ALA A 197 -14.26 -3.65 -4.45
CA ALA A 197 -13.78 -4.86 -5.14
C ALA A 197 -13.95 -6.11 -4.28
N LEU A 198 -13.68 -5.99 -3.00
CA LEU A 198 -13.76 -7.04 -1.99
C LEU A 198 -15.17 -7.65 -1.86
N LEU A 199 -16.22 -6.90 -2.22
CA LEU A 199 -17.58 -7.43 -2.25
C LEU A 199 -17.79 -8.52 -3.32
N LYS A 200 -16.87 -8.65 -4.28
CA LYS A 200 -16.90 -9.66 -5.35
C LYS A 200 -15.83 -10.73 -5.16
N GLU A 201 -14.95 -10.57 -4.17
CA GLU A 201 -13.85 -11.50 -3.88
C GLU A 201 -14.29 -12.57 -2.87
N PRO A 202 -13.80 -13.81 -2.99
CA PRO A 202 -14.09 -14.89 -2.04
C PRO A 202 -13.25 -14.68 -0.77
N ILE A 203 -13.80 -13.97 0.20
CA ILE A 203 -13.18 -13.79 1.52
C ILE A 203 -14.08 -14.36 2.61
N GLY A 204 -13.49 -14.81 3.71
CA GLY A 204 -14.17 -15.34 4.87
C GLY A 204 -15.10 -14.31 5.55
N PRO A 205 -15.99 -14.75 6.46
CA PRO A 205 -17.03 -13.91 7.03
C PRO A 205 -16.57 -13.04 8.21
N THR A 206 -15.36 -13.23 8.72
CA THR A 206 -14.89 -12.60 9.95
C THR A 206 -14.30 -11.20 9.73
N ASP A 207 -14.17 -10.42 10.80
CA ASP A 207 -13.50 -9.13 10.76
C ASP A 207 -12.00 -9.28 10.43
N ASP A 208 -11.38 -10.39 10.83
CA ASP A 208 -9.98 -10.66 10.52
C ASP A 208 -9.79 -10.98 9.04
N ASP A 209 -10.75 -11.63 8.40
CA ASP A 209 -10.75 -11.80 6.95
C ASP A 209 -10.82 -10.46 6.21
N ILE A 210 -11.65 -9.53 6.71
CA ILE A 210 -11.72 -8.17 6.18
C ILE A 210 -10.39 -7.44 6.35
N LYS A 211 -9.78 -7.48 7.55
CA LYS A 211 -8.48 -6.85 7.83
C LYS A 211 -7.40 -7.38 6.89
N ASN A 212 -7.31 -8.70 6.75
CA ASN A 212 -6.33 -9.35 5.87
C ASN A 212 -6.53 -8.94 4.42
N ALA A 213 -7.78 -8.93 3.93
CA ALA A 213 -8.09 -8.56 2.57
C ALA A 213 -7.87 -7.06 2.28
N MET A 214 -7.94 -6.20 3.31
CA MET A 214 -7.67 -4.75 3.24
C MET A 214 -6.23 -4.37 3.59
N ALA A 215 -5.35 -5.32 3.92
CA ALA A 215 -4.00 -5.06 4.43
C ALA A 215 -3.11 -4.25 3.44
N GLY A 216 -3.42 -4.27 2.14
CA GLY A 216 -2.75 -3.46 1.13
C GLY A 216 -3.08 -1.96 1.17
N ASN A 217 -3.98 -1.51 2.05
CA ASN A 217 -4.41 -0.12 2.15
C ASN A 217 -4.03 0.47 3.51
N ILE A 218 -3.08 1.40 3.52
CA ILE A 218 -2.54 2.00 4.74
C ILE A 218 -3.33 3.26 5.11
N CYS A 219 -3.78 3.34 6.38
CA CYS A 219 -4.35 4.54 6.97
C CYS A 219 -3.41 5.10 8.04
N ARG A 220 -2.77 6.24 7.79
CA ARG A 220 -1.84 6.87 8.75
C ARG A 220 -2.54 7.38 10.01
N CYS A 221 -3.83 7.73 9.90
CA CYS A 221 -4.64 8.17 11.03
C CYS A 221 -5.13 7.01 11.93
N GLY A 222 -4.98 5.76 11.49
CA GLY A 222 -5.36 4.60 12.28
C GLY A 222 -6.86 4.30 12.33
N ALA A 223 -7.65 4.76 11.36
CA ALA A 223 -9.11 4.56 11.33
C ALA A 223 -9.54 3.11 11.01
N TYR A 224 -8.67 2.12 11.21
CA TYR A 224 -8.89 0.73 10.77
C TYR A 224 -10.15 0.09 11.37
N THR A 225 -10.43 0.31 12.66
CA THR A 225 -11.61 -0.23 13.33
C THR A 225 -12.90 0.23 12.64
N ASN A 226 -12.97 1.51 12.31
CA ASN A 226 -14.12 2.13 11.65
C ASN A 226 -14.23 1.68 10.19
N ILE A 227 -13.11 1.57 9.47
CA ILE A 227 -13.06 1.03 8.10
C ILE A 227 -13.60 -0.41 8.08
N VAL A 228 -13.15 -1.27 9.00
CA VAL A 228 -13.64 -2.65 9.09
C VAL A 228 -15.13 -2.69 9.40
N ALA A 229 -15.62 -1.81 10.28
CA ALA A 229 -17.05 -1.71 10.61
C ALA A 229 -17.88 -1.34 9.37
N ALA A 230 -17.44 -0.34 8.60
CA ALA A 230 -18.09 0.06 7.35
C ALA A 230 -18.16 -1.08 6.32
N VAL A 231 -17.03 -1.77 6.08
CA VAL A 231 -16.96 -2.90 5.15
C VAL A 231 -17.87 -4.04 5.61
N ARG A 232 -17.85 -4.39 6.90
CA ARG A 232 -18.71 -5.42 7.48
C ARG A 232 -20.19 -5.11 7.31
N GLN A 233 -20.61 -3.87 7.52
CA GLN A 233 -22.00 -3.45 7.33
C GLN A 233 -22.48 -3.74 5.90
N VAL A 234 -21.72 -3.28 4.91
CA VAL A 234 -22.12 -3.46 3.49
C VAL A 234 -22.11 -4.93 3.08
N ARG A 235 -21.19 -5.73 3.58
CA ARG A 235 -21.16 -7.17 3.32
C ARG A 235 -22.42 -7.86 3.85
N ARG A 236 -22.88 -7.51 5.06
CA ARG A 236 -24.12 -8.07 5.64
C ARG A 236 -25.39 -7.67 4.89
N MET A 237 -25.38 -6.53 4.18
CA MET A 237 -26.53 -6.12 3.36
C MET A 237 -26.65 -6.94 2.07
N ARG A 238 -25.60 -7.66 1.66
CA ARG A 238 -25.55 -8.44 0.41
C ARG A 238 -25.63 -9.95 0.64
N SER A 239 -25.48 -10.41 1.86
CA SER A 239 -25.68 -11.81 2.27
C SER A 239 -27.15 -12.08 2.57
#